data_ac52b2dc57b494390da8b5a9c3274886
#
_entry.id   ac52b2dc57b494390da8b5a9c3274886
#
_cell.length_a   1.000
_cell.length_b   1.000
_cell.length_c   1.000
_cell.angle_alpha   90.00
_cell.angle_beta   90.00
_cell.angle_gamma   90.00
#
_symmetry.space_group_name_H-M   'P 1'
#
loop_
_entity.id
_entity.type
_entity.pdbx_description
1 polymer ?
#
loop_
_entity_poly.entity_id
_entity_poly.type
_entity_poly.pdbx_seq_one_letter_code
_entity_poly.pdbx_strand_id
1 'polypeptide(L)'
;ISFSGPKIPSIGETILGKKYNVGPGGKGCNQAIAIARLGGNTNFISKIGKDAYGELALKTLEKNKISTENIIQDGNQQTGVAGILVDQNTGKNAINVIVGAPSSLKINEIEKQINLIKRSKIFLTQLEVPKDVTLHCLKTAKENGCITILNPAPASEISKEFFNNIDFFTPNETEAEFYTGIKITSEKEAKQAADKLLNLGIKKIIITLGEKGLFYSDGKEETYLKASAVKAIDTTGAGDAFNGGLSLIHI
;
A
#
# COMPACT_ATOMS: atom_id res chain seq x y z
N ILE A 1 10.76 -11.28 -4.79
CA ILE A 1 11.57 -11.96 -5.83
C ILE A 1 10.66 -12.26 -7.00
N SER A 2 11.03 -11.84 -8.21
CA SER A 2 10.28 -12.17 -9.41
C SER A 2 11.07 -13.13 -10.28
N PHE A 3 10.40 -14.15 -10.80
CA PHE A 3 10.93 -15.13 -11.73
C PHE A 3 10.18 -14.99 -13.05
N SER A 4 10.89 -14.79 -14.14
CA SER A 4 10.31 -14.60 -15.47
C SER A 4 10.58 -15.81 -16.36
N GLY A 5 9.54 -16.35 -16.96
CA GLY A 5 9.61 -17.53 -17.81
C GLY A 5 8.62 -17.46 -18.98
N PRO A 6 8.60 -18.50 -19.84
CA PRO A 6 7.72 -18.55 -21.01
C PRO A 6 6.23 -18.69 -20.62
N LYS A 7 5.95 -19.15 -19.42
CA LYS A 7 4.60 -19.29 -18.84
C LYS A 7 4.70 -19.41 -17.31
N ILE A 8 3.57 -19.37 -16.63
CA ILE A 8 3.45 -19.80 -15.23
C ILE A 8 3.35 -21.33 -15.22
N PRO A 9 4.21 -22.07 -14.47
CA PRO A 9 4.15 -23.52 -14.42
C PRO A 9 2.85 -24.03 -13.78
N SER A 10 2.33 -25.12 -14.30
CA SER A 10 1.22 -25.87 -13.70
C SER A 10 1.72 -26.66 -12.47
N ILE A 11 0.77 -27.16 -11.66
CA ILE A 11 1.10 -28.03 -10.52
C ILE A 11 1.87 -29.25 -11.01
N GLY A 12 3.03 -29.51 -10.38
CA GLY A 12 3.92 -30.63 -10.75
C GLY A 12 4.82 -30.36 -11.96
N GLU A 13 4.71 -29.22 -12.61
CA GLU A 13 5.52 -28.86 -13.76
C GLU A 13 6.79 -28.09 -13.34
N THR A 14 7.93 -28.45 -13.95
CA THR A 14 9.17 -27.68 -13.85
C THR A 14 9.45 -27.02 -15.20
N ILE A 15 9.66 -25.70 -15.20
CA ILE A 15 10.03 -24.96 -16.40
C ILE A 15 11.38 -24.26 -16.20
N LEU A 16 12.08 -24.02 -17.30
CA LEU A 16 13.29 -23.20 -17.28
C LEU A 16 12.91 -21.73 -17.43
N GLY A 17 13.16 -20.93 -16.37
CA GLY A 17 13.01 -19.48 -16.41
C GLY A 17 14.13 -18.80 -17.18
N LYS A 18 13.94 -17.52 -17.55
CA LYS A 18 14.94 -16.72 -18.26
C LYS A 18 15.74 -15.80 -17.35
N LYS A 19 15.10 -15.23 -16.36
CA LYS A 19 15.74 -14.31 -15.39
C LYS A 19 14.98 -14.29 -14.07
N TYR A 20 15.67 -13.86 -13.04
CA TYR A 20 15.04 -13.47 -11.79
C TYR A 20 15.49 -12.05 -11.40
N ASN A 21 14.68 -11.36 -10.62
CA ASN A 21 15.04 -10.10 -9.99
C ASN A 21 14.73 -10.17 -8.48
N VAL A 22 15.60 -9.58 -7.69
CA VAL A 22 15.38 -9.36 -6.26
C VAL A 22 15.33 -7.87 -6.04
N GLY A 23 14.30 -7.40 -5.37
CA GLY A 23 14.10 -5.98 -5.11
C GLY A 23 13.28 -5.76 -3.86
N PRO A 24 13.19 -4.51 -3.40
CA PRO A 24 12.33 -4.15 -2.29
C PRO A 24 10.88 -4.45 -2.65
N GLY A 25 10.06 -4.66 -1.63
CA GLY A 25 8.63 -4.89 -1.74
C GLY A 25 7.94 -4.47 -0.45
N GLY A 26 6.64 -4.76 -0.40
CA GLY A 26 5.75 -4.27 0.65
C GLY A 26 5.21 -2.88 0.33
N LYS A 27 3.89 -2.75 0.42
CA LYS A 27 3.18 -1.51 0.03
C LYS A 27 3.71 -0.29 0.78
N GLY A 28 3.88 -0.39 2.10
CA GLY A 28 4.42 0.69 2.91
C GLY A 28 5.82 1.13 2.49
N CYS A 29 6.71 0.19 2.19
CA CYS A 29 8.06 0.50 1.71
C CYS A 29 8.03 1.17 0.33
N ASN A 30 7.23 0.66 -0.60
CA ASN A 30 7.06 1.24 -1.93
C ASN A 30 6.53 2.68 -1.85
N GLN A 31 5.53 2.91 -1.02
CA GLN A 31 4.93 4.24 -0.80
C GLN A 31 5.94 5.20 -0.16
N ALA A 32 6.67 4.76 0.85
CA ALA A 32 7.73 5.57 1.49
C ALA A 32 8.83 5.97 0.49
N ILE A 33 9.27 5.02 -0.35
CA ILE A 33 10.26 5.28 -1.41
C ILE A 33 9.71 6.27 -2.44
N ALA A 34 8.44 6.12 -2.85
CA ALA A 34 7.80 7.05 -3.78
C ALA A 34 7.78 8.48 -3.22
N ILE A 35 7.38 8.66 -1.97
CA ILE A 35 7.38 9.96 -1.29
C ILE A 35 8.80 10.57 -1.26
N ALA A 36 9.79 9.79 -0.83
CA ALA A 36 11.16 10.27 -0.72
C ALA A 36 11.74 10.68 -2.08
N ARG A 37 11.47 9.91 -3.15
CA ARG A 37 11.91 10.24 -4.53
C ARG A 37 11.25 11.50 -5.08
N LEU A 38 10.05 11.82 -4.63
CA LEU A 38 9.35 13.06 -4.96
C LEU A 38 9.76 14.24 -4.08
N GLY A 39 10.76 14.07 -3.20
CA GLY A 39 11.31 15.13 -2.35
C GLY A 39 10.60 15.30 -1.00
N GLY A 40 9.71 14.39 -0.63
CA GLY A 40 9.02 14.42 0.66
C GLY A 40 9.92 13.99 1.83
N ASN A 41 9.77 14.65 2.97
CA ASN A 41 10.41 14.23 4.23
C ASN A 41 9.63 13.05 4.83
N THR A 42 10.20 11.85 4.71
CA THR A 42 9.51 10.59 5.00
C THR A 42 10.12 9.91 6.21
N ASN A 43 9.28 9.60 7.20
CA ASN A 43 9.58 8.64 8.25
C ASN A 43 8.83 7.34 7.95
N PHE A 44 9.50 6.21 8.07
CA PHE A 44 8.91 4.91 7.80
C PHE A 44 9.04 4.01 9.04
N ILE A 45 7.91 3.57 9.57
CA ILE A 45 7.82 2.62 10.70
C ILE A 45 7.41 1.27 10.16
N SER A 46 8.22 0.26 10.38
CA SER A 46 7.94 -1.11 9.95
C SER A 46 8.73 -2.10 10.79
N LYS A 47 8.53 -3.39 10.54
CA LYS A 47 9.25 -4.48 11.20
C LYS A 47 9.80 -5.44 10.16
N ILE A 48 11.05 -5.85 10.33
CA ILE A 48 11.76 -6.79 9.45
C ILE A 48 12.44 -7.89 10.27
N GLY A 49 12.81 -8.98 9.65
CA GLY A 49 13.68 -10.00 10.25
C GLY A 49 15.15 -9.57 10.26
N LYS A 50 15.94 -10.21 11.09
CA LYS A 50 17.42 -10.14 11.06
C LYS A 50 17.96 -11.15 10.06
N ASP A 51 17.71 -10.93 8.78
CA ASP A 51 18.09 -11.81 7.69
C ASP A 51 18.54 -11.02 6.46
N ALA A 52 18.99 -11.72 5.41
CA ALA A 52 19.50 -11.08 4.18
C ALA A 52 18.45 -10.18 3.48
N TYR A 53 17.17 -10.49 3.59
CA TYR A 53 16.11 -9.66 3.01
C TYR A 53 15.84 -8.42 3.87
N GLY A 54 15.99 -8.50 5.19
CA GLY A 54 15.96 -7.36 6.09
C GLY A 54 17.12 -6.40 5.81
N GLU A 55 18.34 -6.92 5.61
CA GLU A 55 19.48 -6.09 5.20
C GLU A 55 19.26 -5.42 3.85
N LEU A 56 18.68 -6.14 2.88
CA LEU A 56 18.33 -5.57 1.57
C LEU A 56 17.31 -4.42 1.73
N ALA A 57 16.31 -4.60 2.59
CA ALA A 57 15.32 -3.55 2.87
C ALA A 57 15.99 -2.30 3.47
N LEU A 58 16.84 -2.46 4.49
CA LEU A 58 17.56 -1.34 5.12
C LEU A 58 18.42 -0.59 4.11
N LYS A 59 19.26 -1.29 3.34
CA LYS A 59 20.09 -0.68 2.29
C LYS A 59 19.25 0.06 1.23
N THR A 60 18.06 -0.45 0.95
CA THR A 60 17.16 0.19 -0.02
C THR A 60 16.57 1.49 0.55
N LEU A 61 16.17 1.51 1.82
CA LEU A 61 15.68 2.71 2.48
C LEU A 61 16.77 3.78 2.53
N GLU A 62 17.98 3.42 2.97
CA GLU A 62 19.15 4.32 3.04
C GLU A 62 19.48 4.91 1.67
N LYS A 63 19.50 4.10 0.61
CA LYS A 63 19.71 4.55 -0.78
C LYS A 63 18.70 5.62 -1.21
N ASN A 64 17.47 5.53 -0.69
CA ASN A 64 16.41 6.50 -0.95
C ASN A 64 16.34 7.61 0.12
N LYS A 65 17.36 7.74 0.98
CA LYS A 65 17.48 8.77 2.04
C LYS A 65 16.34 8.70 3.07
N ILE A 66 15.81 7.52 3.34
CA ILE A 66 14.83 7.26 4.38
C ILE A 66 15.57 6.71 5.60
N SER A 67 15.39 7.33 6.78
CA SER A 67 16.00 6.86 8.02
C SER A 67 15.53 5.45 8.37
N THR A 68 16.46 4.60 8.77
CA THR A 68 16.21 3.22 9.20
C THR A 68 16.06 3.08 10.73
N GLU A 69 16.21 4.17 11.49
CA GLU A 69 16.10 4.17 12.96
C GLU A 69 14.75 3.70 13.48
N ASN A 70 13.69 3.85 12.65
CA ASN A 70 12.33 3.48 13.00
C ASN A 70 11.93 2.09 12.47
N ILE A 71 12.90 1.34 11.95
CA ILE A 71 12.69 -0.03 11.48
C ILE A 71 13.03 -0.99 12.61
N ILE A 72 12.02 -1.72 13.08
CA ILE A 72 12.17 -2.70 14.14
C ILE A 72 12.75 -3.98 13.55
N GLN A 73 13.86 -4.46 14.10
CA GLN A 73 14.49 -5.70 13.68
C GLN A 73 14.17 -6.82 14.65
N ASP A 74 13.52 -7.88 14.17
CA ASP A 74 13.12 -9.06 14.97
C ASP A 74 14.04 -10.23 14.64
N GLY A 75 14.68 -10.80 15.67
CA GLY A 75 15.55 -11.98 15.49
C GLY A 75 14.79 -13.30 15.43
N ASN A 76 13.49 -13.30 15.72
CA ASN A 76 12.66 -14.52 15.78
C ASN A 76 11.70 -14.65 14.59
N GLN A 77 11.62 -13.63 13.73
CA GLN A 77 10.75 -13.59 12.57
C GLN A 77 11.58 -13.35 11.31
N GLN A 78 11.14 -13.94 10.19
CA GLN A 78 11.73 -13.67 8.89
C GLN A 78 11.15 -12.38 8.29
N THR A 79 11.94 -11.69 7.48
CA THR A 79 11.45 -10.58 6.66
C THR A 79 10.40 -11.08 5.68
N GLY A 80 9.33 -10.30 5.47
CA GLY A 80 8.31 -10.63 4.49
C GLY A 80 8.87 -10.72 3.06
N VAL A 81 8.40 -11.69 2.31
CA VAL A 81 8.86 -11.94 0.93
C VAL A 81 7.69 -12.26 0.02
N ALA A 82 7.69 -11.70 -1.18
CA ALA A 82 6.79 -12.09 -2.27
C ALA A 82 7.53 -12.90 -3.32
N GLY A 83 7.02 -14.08 -3.64
CA GLY A 83 7.43 -14.87 -4.81
C GLY A 83 6.48 -14.53 -5.98
N ILE A 84 7.00 -14.00 -7.05
CA ILE A 84 6.23 -13.54 -8.21
C ILE A 84 6.66 -14.35 -9.43
N LEU A 85 5.74 -15.08 -10.02
CA LEU A 85 5.94 -15.80 -11.29
C LEU A 85 5.35 -14.95 -12.41
N VAL A 86 6.14 -14.64 -13.44
CA VAL A 86 5.73 -13.78 -14.56
C VAL A 86 5.81 -14.55 -15.86
N ASP A 87 4.69 -14.64 -16.55
CA ASP A 87 4.61 -15.10 -17.94
C ASP A 87 5.03 -13.95 -18.87
N GLN A 88 6.17 -14.12 -19.54
CA GLN A 88 6.71 -13.09 -20.43
C GLN A 88 5.93 -12.90 -21.73
N ASN A 89 5.16 -13.91 -22.14
CA ASN A 89 4.39 -13.84 -23.39
C ASN A 89 3.08 -13.07 -23.20
N THR A 90 2.46 -13.21 -22.01
CA THR A 90 1.15 -12.61 -21.73
C THR A 90 1.21 -11.44 -20.73
N GLY A 91 2.32 -11.25 -20.03
CA GLY A 91 2.44 -10.29 -18.92
C GLY A 91 1.68 -10.69 -17.65
N LYS A 92 0.97 -11.82 -17.65
CA LYS A 92 0.27 -12.33 -16.48
C LYS A 92 1.22 -12.76 -15.38
N ASN A 93 0.79 -12.66 -14.14
CA ASN A 93 1.58 -13.10 -13.00
C ASN A 93 0.76 -13.93 -12.00
N ALA A 94 1.49 -14.69 -11.17
CA ALA A 94 0.98 -15.33 -9.98
C ALA A 94 1.89 -14.93 -8.80
N ILE A 95 1.28 -14.55 -7.69
CA ILE A 95 2.01 -14.00 -6.55
C ILE A 95 1.67 -14.79 -5.29
N ASN A 96 2.71 -15.23 -4.59
CA ASN A 96 2.61 -15.78 -3.24
C ASN A 96 3.31 -14.82 -2.27
N VAL A 97 2.60 -14.35 -1.24
CA VAL A 97 3.12 -13.40 -0.25
C VAL A 97 3.24 -14.07 1.11
N ILE A 98 4.43 -13.95 1.69
CA ILE A 98 4.68 -14.26 3.09
C ILE A 98 4.92 -12.93 3.80
N VAL A 99 3.99 -12.52 4.67
CA VAL A 99 4.06 -11.20 5.32
C VAL A 99 5.26 -11.10 6.26
N GLY A 100 5.58 -12.18 6.97
CA GLY A 100 6.75 -12.23 7.87
C GLY A 100 6.65 -11.28 9.07
N ALA A 101 7.76 -10.69 9.46
CA ALA A 101 7.90 -9.85 10.65
C ALA A 101 6.86 -8.72 10.77
N PRO A 102 6.41 -8.03 9.71
CA PRO A 102 5.36 -7.02 9.80
C PRO A 102 4.05 -7.54 10.43
N SER A 103 3.69 -8.82 10.21
CA SER A 103 2.49 -9.42 10.80
C SER A 103 2.55 -9.58 12.32
N SER A 104 3.73 -9.46 12.91
CA SER A 104 3.95 -9.57 14.35
C SER A 104 4.18 -8.22 15.05
N LEU A 105 3.97 -7.11 14.33
CA LEU A 105 4.08 -5.77 14.90
C LEU A 105 3.05 -5.58 16.02
N LYS A 106 3.45 -4.93 17.11
CA LYS A 106 2.62 -4.73 18.29
C LYS A 106 2.48 -3.25 18.65
N ILE A 107 1.37 -2.89 19.29
CA ILE A 107 1.11 -1.52 19.74
C ILE A 107 2.23 -0.98 20.64
N ASN A 108 2.75 -1.79 21.59
CA ASN A 108 3.83 -1.35 22.48
C ASN A 108 5.16 -1.08 21.75
N GLU A 109 5.36 -1.62 20.56
CA GLU A 109 6.51 -1.32 19.71
C GLU A 109 6.31 0.03 19.01
N ILE A 110 5.07 0.33 18.60
CA ILE A 110 4.69 1.63 18.02
C ILE A 110 4.78 2.76 19.05
N GLU A 111 4.36 2.50 20.29
CA GLU A 111 4.42 3.49 21.38
C GLU A 111 5.81 4.09 21.59
N LYS A 112 6.86 3.33 21.32
CA LYS A 112 8.25 3.83 21.39
C LYS A 112 8.54 4.90 20.35
N GLN A 113 7.75 4.96 19.28
CA GLN A 113 7.92 5.86 18.14
C GLN A 113 6.70 6.76 17.94
N ILE A 114 5.76 6.76 18.87
CA ILE A 114 4.45 7.42 18.72
C ILE A 114 4.57 8.92 18.45
N ASN A 115 5.63 9.57 18.93
CA ASN A 115 5.87 10.98 18.71
C ASN A 115 6.17 11.31 17.24
N LEU A 116 6.65 10.35 16.44
CA LEU A 116 6.78 10.54 14.99
C LEU A 116 5.41 10.69 14.33
N ILE A 117 4.46 9.85 14.73
CA ILE A 117 3.08 9.93 14.24
C ILE A 117 2.45 11.26 14.66
N LYS A 118 2.52 11.60 15.97
CA LYS A 118 1.90 12.82 16.52
C LYS A 118 2.35 14.12 15.87
N ARG A 119 3.62 14.22 15.44
CA ARG A 119 4.18 15.43 14.82
C ARG A 119 4.16 15.43 13.30
N SER A 120 3.65 14.36 12.67
CA SER A 120 3.55 14.26 11.21
C SER A 120 2.38 15.10 10.70
N LYS A 121 2.53 15.66 9.50
CA LYS A 121 1.42 16.33 8.81
C LYS A 121 0.46 15.32 8.21
N ILE A 122 1.01 14.22 7.70
CA ILE A 122 0.27 13.15 7.03
C ILE A 122 0.68 11.81 7.59
N PHE A 123 -0.30 10.95 7.82
CA PHE A 123 -0.12 9.55 8.18
C PHE A 123 -0.74 8.69 7.07
N LEU A 124 0.12 7.94 6.37
CA LEU A 124 -0.26 7.03 5.29
C LEU A 124 -0.02 5.59 5.72
N THR A 125 -1.02 4.74 5.60
CA THR A 125 -0.93 3.33 5.98
C THR A 125 -1.72 2.41 5.03
N GLN A 126 -1.49 1.11 5.16
CA GLN A 126 -2.14 0.04 4.40
C GLN A 126 -2.61 -1.07 5.35
N LEU A 127 -2.96 -2.25 4.82
CA LEU A 127 -3.46 -3.36 5.63
C LEU A 127 -2.49 -4.58 5.61
N GLU A 128 -1.19 -4.32 5.53
CA GLU A 128 -0.14 -5.36 5.58
C GLU A 128 0.43 -5.59 7.00
N VAL A 129 -0.06 -4.87 8.01
CA VAL A 129 0.29 -5.03 9.42
C VAL A 129 -0.98 -5.35 10.23
N PRO A 130 -0.87 -5.79 11.51
CA PRO A 130 -2.05 -6.09 12.33
C PRO A 130 -3.04 -4.92 12.38
N LYS A 131 -4.32 -5.24 12.27
CA LYS A 131 -5.40 -4.24 12.17
C LYS A 131 -5.55 -3.39 13.44
N ASP A 132 -5.33 -3.98 14.60
CA ASP A 132 -5.31 -3.27 15.88
C ASP A 132 -4.21 -2.21 15.92
N VAL A 133 -3.02 -2.54 15.41
CA VAL A 133 -1.90 -1.60 15.27
C VAL A 133 -2.24 -0.49 14.29
N THR A 134 -2.78 -0.86 13.11
CA THR A 134 -3.18 0.12 12.10
C THR A 134 -4.22 1.09 12.65
N LEU A 135 -5.25 0.57 13.33
CA LEU A 135 -6.30 1.40 13.94
C LEU A 135 -5.75 2.31 15.04
N HIS A 136 -4.88 1.78 15.90
CA HIS A 136 -4.22 2.57 16.94
C HIS A 136 -3.44 3.75 16.35
N CYS A 137 -2.66 3.50 15.30
CA CYS A 137 -1.91 4.56 14.60
C CYS A 137 -2.83 5.59 13.92
N LEU A 138 -3.90 5.14 13.26
CA LEU A 138 -4.89 6.04 12.63
C LEU A 138 -5.55 6.95 13.66
N LYS A 139 -5.98 6.43 14.80
CA LYS A 139 -6.54 7.21 15.91
C LYS A 139 -5.55 8.25 16.41
N THR A 140 -4.35 7.80 16.75
CA THR A 140 -3.30 8.69 17.24
C THR A 140 -3.00 9.80 16.24
N ALA A 141 -2.86 9.49 14.97
CA ALA A 141 -2.63 10.48 13.92
C ALA A 141 -3.78 11.49 13.85
N LYS A 142 -5.02 10.98 13.83
CA LYS A 142 -6.23 11.82 13.76
C LYS A 142 -6.39 12.77 14.94
N GLU A 143 -6.21 12.27 16.16
CA GLU A 143 -6.29 13.02 17.40
C GLU A 143 -5.23 14.15 17.47
N ASN A 144 -4.11 13.98 16.77
CA ASN A 144 -3.04 14.98 16.71
C ASN A 144 -3.07 15.86 15.45
N GLY A 145 -4.18 15.84 14.69
CA GLY A 145 -4.39 16.74 13.56
C GLY A 145 -3.67 16.31 12.26
N CYS A 146 -3.14 15.11 12.19
CA CYS A 146 -2.59 14.59 10.94
C CYS A 146 -3.71 14.31 9.93
N ILE A 147 -3.45 14.55 8.67
CA ILE A 147 -4.28 14.02 7.58
C ILE A 147 -4.02 12.52 7.48
N THR A 148 -5.07 11.72 7.58
CA THR A 148 -4.95 10.26 7.56
C THR A 148 -5.36 9.70 6.21
N ILE A 149 -4.48 8.87 5.63
CA ILE A 149 -4.69 8.21 4.34
C ILE A 149 -4.61 6.70 4.58
N LEU A 150 -5.68 5.97 4.24
CA LEU A 150 -5.66 4.51 4.21
C LEU A 150 -5.78 4.02 2.77
N ASN A 151 -4.74 3.35 2.30
CA ASN A 151 -4.80 2.50 1.13
C ASN A 151 -5.24 1.10 1.59
N PRO A 152 -6.50 0.67 1.31
CA PRO A 152 -7.07 -0.55 1.90
C PRO A 152 -6.59 -1.83 1.20
N ALA A 153 -5.30 -1.96 1.05
CA ALA A 153 -4.61 -3.01 0.32
C ALA A 153 -3.70 -3.84 1.25
N PRO A 154 -3.75 -5.18 1.19
CA PRO A 154 -4.76 -5.99 0.49
C PRO A 154 -6.14 -5.83 1.12
N ALA A 155 -7.19 -5.93 0.30
CA ALA A 155 -8.57 -5.83 0.78
C ALA A 155 -8.84 -6.85 1.90
N SER A 156 -9.35 -6.38 3.01
CA SER A 156 -9.70 -7.22 4.17
C SER A 156 -10.74 -6.51 5.04
N GLU A 157 -11.55 -7.28 5.76
CA GLU A 157 -12.55 -6.71 6.67
C GLU A 157 -11.88 -5.81 7.72
N ILE A 158 -12.43 -4.62 7.90
CA ILE A 158 -12.06 -3.67 8.95
C ILE A 158 -13.29 -3.25 9.74
N SER A 159 -13.11 -2.89 11.01
CA SER A 159 -14.22 -2.44 11.84
C SER A 159 -14.72 -1.06 11.42
N LYS A 160 -15.97 -0.74 11.75
CA LYS A 160 -16.55 0.59 11.49
C LYS A 160 -15.73 1.73 12.10
N GLU A 161 -15.00 1.45 13.17
CA GLU A 161 -14.15 2.41 13.84
C GLU A 161 -13.00 2.94 12.97
N PHE A 162 -12.53 2.15 11.99
CA PHE A 162 -11.54 2.61 11.03
C PHE A 162 -12.04 3.82 10.26
N PHE A 163 -13.26 3.78 9.75
CA PHE A 163 -13.80 4.79 8.84
C PHE A 163 -13.83 6.20 9.45
N ASN A 164 -14.11 6.30 10.76
CA ASN A 164 -14.11 7.57 11.47
C ASN A 164 -12.71 8.23 11.59
N ASN A 165 -11.65 7.43 11.39
CA ASN A 165 -10.26 7.87 11.55
C ASN A 165 -9.55 8.05 10.21
N ILE A 166 -10.27 8.02 9.08
CA ILE A 166 -9.73 8.13 7.73
C ILE A 166 -10.21 9.43 7.08
N ASP A 167 -9.27 10.25 6.61
CA ASP A 167 -9.60 11.40 5.77
C ASP A 167 -9.66 11.02 4.30
N PHE A 168 -8.72 10.21 3.82
CA PHE A 168 -8.67 9.71 2.46
C PHE A 168 -8.64 8.19 2.43
N PHE A 169 -9.54 7.59 1.68
CA PHE A 169 -9.59 6.16 1.42
C PHE A 169 -9.33 5.93 -0.05
N THR A 170 -8.30 5.14 -0.39
CA THR A 170 -7.77 5.04 -1.75
C THR A 170 -7.80 3.61 -2.30
N PRO A 171 -8.98 2.99 -2.44
CA PRO A 171 -9.09 1.66 -3.03
C PRO A 171 -8.88 1.68 -4.54
N ASN A 172 -8.47 0.54 -5.10
CA ASN A 172 -8.66 0.25 -6.52
C ASN A 172 -10.06 -0.33 -6.77
N GLU A 173 -10.39 -0.71 -8.03
CA GLU A 173 -11.69 -1.28 -8.38
C GLU A 173 -12.04 -2.52 -7.55
N THR A 174 -11.08 -3.44 -7.39
CA THR A 174 -11.29 -4.71 -6.67
C THR A 174 -11.46 -4.47 -5.16
N GLU A 175 -10.68 -3.58 -4.60
CA GLU A 175 -10.77 -3.19 -3.19
C GLU A 175 -12.09 -2.46 -2.92
N ALA A 176 -12.50 -1.55 -3.80
CA ALA A 176 -13.78 -0.86 -3.68
C ALA A 176 -14.96 -1.84 -3.81
N GLU A 177 -14.89 -2.82 -4.73
CA GLU A 177 -15.88 -3.90 -4.85
C GLU A 177 -15.97 -4.72 -3.56
N PHE A 178 -14.84 -5.04 -2.93
CA PHE A 178 -14.80 -5.77 -1.66
C PHE A 178 -15.62 -5.08 -0.56
N TYR A 179 -15.45 -3.77 -0.41
CA TYR A 179 -16.15 -3.01 0.66
C TYR A 179 -17.59 -2.65 0.31
N THR A 180 -17.92 -2.57 -0.96
CA THR A 180 -19.23 -2.08 -1.42
C THR A 180 -20.13 -3.16 -2.01
N GLY A 181 -19.56 -4.26 -2.50
CA GLY A 181 -20.26 -5.25 -3.29
C GLY A 181 -20.62 -4.76 -4.70
N ILE A 182 -20.10 -3.62 -5.12
CA ILE A 182 -20.37 -3.02 -6.44
C ILE A 182 -19.17 -3.25 -7.34
N LYS A 183 -19.36 -4.05 -8.39
CA LYS A 183 -18.34 -4.25 -9.44
C LYS A 183 -18.21 -2.99 -10.28
N ILE A 184 -17.01 -2.45 -10.34
CA ILE A 184 -16.73 -1.17 -11.03
C ILE A 184 -16.26 -1.45 -12.45
N THR A 185 -17.08 -1.10 -13.43
CA THR A 185 -16.80 -1.22 -14.86
C THR A 185 -16.90 0.12 -15.59
N SER A 186 -17.61 1.08 -15.01
CA SER A 186 -17.81 2.43 -15.53
C SER A 186 -17.73 3.50 -14.43
N GLU A 187 -17.74 4.77 -14.83
CA GLU A 187 -17.80 5.92 -13.93
C GLU A 187 -19.05 5.91 -13.03
N LYS A 188 -20.18 5.42 -13.55
CA LYS A 188 -21.43 5.32 -12.79
C LYS A 188 -21.29 4.39 -11.58
N GLU A 189 -20.69 3.22 -11.76
CA GLU A 189 -20.46 2.30 -10.65
C GLU A 189 -19.38 2.82 -9.70
N ALA A 190 -18.36 3.52 -10.21
CA ALA A 190 -17.35 4.17 -9.36
C ALA A 190 -18.00 5.21 -8.43
N LYS A 191 -18.93 6.03 -8.96
CA LYS A 191 -19.74 6.96 -8.15
C LYS A 191 -20.57 6.21 -7.11
N GLN A 192 -21.32 5.19 -7.50
CA GLN A 192 -22.15 4.41 -6.57
C GLN A 192 -21.32 3.77 -5.44
N ALA A 193 -20.14 3.26 -5.78
CA ALA A 193 -19.21 2.71 -4.80
C ALA A 193 -18.69 3.81 -3.85
N ALA A 194 -18.31 4.97 -4.38
CA ALA A 194 -17.87 6.10 -3.57
C ALA A 194 -18.96 6.59 -2.61
N ASP A 195 -20.20 6.74 -3.09
CA ASP A 195 -21.37 7.14 -2.26
C ASP A 195 -21.58 6.16 -1.11
N LYS A 196 -21.46 4.85 -1.39
CA LYS A 196 -21.59 3.82 -0.34
C LYS A 196 -20.47 3.90 0.69
N LEU A 197 -19.24 4.17 0.27
CA LEU A 197 -18.09 4.34 1.15
C LEU A 197 -18.19 5.62 2.00
N LEU A 198 -18.64 6.73 1.42
CA LEU A 198 -18.89 7.97 2.15
C LEU A 198 -19.94 7.77 3.27
N ASN A 199 -20.99 6.97 2.99
CA ASN A 199 -22.01 6.63 4.00
C ASN A 199 -21.48 5.79 5.18
N LEU A 200 -20.28 5.21 5.07
CA LEU A 200 -19.60 4.55 6.19
C LEU A 200 -18.85 5.52 7.10
N GLY A 201 -18.80 6.80 6.77
CA GLY A 201 -18.16 7.86 7.56
C GLY A 201 -16.80 8.33 7.05
N ILE A 202 -16.32 7.80 5.91
CA ILE A 202 -15.09 8.26 5.27
C ILE A 202 -15.33 9.65 4.67
N LYS A 203 -14.34 10.54 4.75
CA LYS A 203 -14.52 11.92 4.28
C LYS A 203 -14.26 12.11 2.80
N LYS A 204 -13.26 11.44 2.27
CA LYS A 204 -12.83 11.58 0.87
C LYS A 204 -12.46 10.22 0.29
N ILE A 205 -13.00 9.92 -0.86
CA ILE A 205 -12.78 8.67 -1.59
C ILE A 205 -12.03 8.96 -2.87
N ILE A 206 -10.99 8.17 -3.13
CA ILE A 206 -10.31 8.16 -4.43
C ILE A 206 -10.27 6.71 -4.90
N ILE A 207 -11.05 6.36 -5.89
CA ILE A 207 -11.03 5.03 -6.50
C ILE A 207 -10.08 5.09 -7.70
N THR A 208 -8.97 4.35 -7.63
CA THR A 208 -8.06 4.22 -8.77
C THR A 208 -8.61 3.22 -9.77
N LEU A 209 -8.58 3.56 -11.07
CA LEU A 209 -9.20 2.84 -12.17
C LEU A 209 -8.18 2.40 -13.24
N GLY A 210 -6.96 2.17 -12.82
CA GLY A 210 -5.85 1.75 -13.68
C GLY A 210 -5.61 2.75 -14.83
N GLU A 211 -5.59 2.25 -16.06
CA GLU A 211 -5.38 3.06 -17.27
C GLU A 211 -6.50 4.05 -17.55
N LYS A 212 -7.68 3.87 -16.93
CA LYS A 212 -8.82 4.79 -17.06
C LYS A 212 -8.63 6.06 -16.22
N GLY A 213 -7.79 6.03 -15.17
CA GLY A 213 -7.55 7.18 -14.30
C GLY A 213 -8.04 6.97 -12.88
N LEU A 214 -8.82 7.91 -12.36
CA LEU A 214 -9.38 7.80 -11.01
C LEU A 214 -10.74 8.51 -10.91
N PHE A 215 -11.52 8.13 -9.91
CA PHE A 215 -12.73 8.82 -9.48
C PHE A 215 -12.52 9.35 -8.06
N TYR A 216 -12.77 10.63 -7.86
CA TYR A 216 -12.75 11.31 -6.55
C TYR A 216 -14.16 11.72 -6.13
N SER A 217 -14.47 11.60 -4.84
CA SER A 217 -15.65 12.21 -4.24
C SER A 217 -15.41 12.53 -2.75
N ASP A 218 -15.94 13.67 -2.30
CA ASP A 218 -16.06 14.03 -0.87
C ASP A 218 -17.51 14.23 -0.42
N GLY A 219 -18.45 13.82 -1.26
CA GLY A 219 -19.89 13.96 -1.05
C GLY A 219 -20.44 15.34 -1.44
N LYS A 220 -19.58 16.29 -1.81
CA LYS A 220 -19.96 17.62 -2.33
C LYS A 220 -19.44 17.81 -3.75
N GLU A 221 -18.20 17.45 -3.95
CA GLU A 221 -17.51 17.52 -5.25
C GLU A 221 -17.21 16.11 -5.74
N GLU A 222 -17.36 15.92 -7.03
CA GLU A 222 -17.06 14.69 -7.73
C GLU A 222 -16.22 14.99 -8.96
N THR A 223 -15.18 14.20 -9.18
CA THR A 223 -14.31 14.40 -10.34
C THR A 223 -13.82 13.06 -10.88
N TYR A 224 -13.97 12.88 -12.17
CA TYR A 224 -13.32 11.81 -12.91
C TYR A 224 -12.10 12.38 -13.63
N LEU A 225 -10.91 11.92 -13.21
CA LEU A 225 -9.65 12.31 -13.84
C LEU A 225 -9.14 11.18 -14.71
N LYS A 226 -9.04 11.43 -16.02
CA LYS A 226 -8.47 10.47 -16.97
C LYS A 226 -6.96 10.34 -16.75
N ALA A 227 -6.45 9.11 -16.86
CA ALA A 227 -5.01 8.89 -16.85
C ALA A 227 -4.34 9.49 -18.10
N SER A 228 -3.11 9.96 -17.93
CA SER A 228 -2.26 10.29 -19.07
C SER A 228 -1.91 9.02 -19.83
N ALA A 229 -1.97 9.09 -21.18
CA ALA A 229 -1.60 7.95 -22.02
C ALA A 229 -0.09 7.69 -21.91
N VAL A 230 0.28 6.52 -21.41
CA VAL A 230 1.66 6.05 -21.29
C VAL A 230 1.78 4.62 -21.80
N LYS A 231 2.94 4.26 -22.34
CA LYS A 231 3.24 2.86 -22.64
C LYS A 231 3.74 2.20 -21.38
N ALA A 232 2.87 1.50 -20.65
CA ALA A 232 3.25 0.76 -19.46
C ALA A 232 4.18 -0.41 -19.82
N ILE A 233 5.31 -0.53 -19.11
CA ILE A 233 6.24 -1.64 -19.20
C ILE A 233 6.00 -2.61 -18.02
N ASP A 234 5.77 -2.05 -16.84
CA ASP A 234 5.46 -2.75 -15.60
C ASP A 234 4.57 -1.86 -14.74
N THR A 235 3.44 -2.36 -14.30
CA THR A 235 2.47 -1.63 -13.48
C THR A 235 2.60 -1.95 -11.98
N THR A 236 3.56 -2.79 -11.60
CA THR A 236 3.80 -3.15 -10.20
C THR A 236 4.15 -1.91 -9.38
N GLY A 237 3.41 -1.69 -8.29
CA GLY A 237 3.63 -0.53 -7.42
C GLY A 237 3.06 0.80 -7.94
N ALA A 238 2.31 0.81 -9.06
CA ALA A 238 1.68 2.04 -9.57
C ALA A 238 0.72 2.66 -8.53
N GLY A 239 -0.10 1.84 -7.87
CA GLY A 239 -0.95 2.29 -6.76
C GLY A 239 -0.16 2.80 -5.55
N ASP A 240 1.01 2.21 -5.27
CA ASP A 240 1.90 2.69 -4.21
C ASP A 240 2.50 4.05 -4.57
N ALA A 241 2.95 4.22 -5.82
CA ALA A 241 3.47 5.49 -6.32
C ALA A 241 2.38 6.58 -6.31
N PHE A 242 1.14 6.23 -6.67
CA PHE A 242 -0.01 7.13 -6.59
C PHE A 242 -0.24 7.60 -5.15
N ASN A 243 -0.32 6.70 -4.17
CA ASN A 243 -0.53 7.04 -2.77
C ASN A 243 0.62 7.89 -2.21
N GLY A 244 1.86 7.58 -2.59
CA GLY A 244 3.02 8.40 -2.27
C GLY A 244 2.90 9.83 -2.81
N GLY A 245 2.53 10.00 -4.08
CA GLY A 245 2.29 11.30 -4.71
C GLY A 245 1.14 12.08 -4.06
N LEU A 246 0.01 11.40 -3.82
CA LEU A 246 -1.16 11.98 -3.15
C LEU A 246 -0.80 12.58 -1.78
N SER A 247 0.04 11.89 -1.01
CA SER A 247 0.44 12.37 0.31
C SER A 247 1.20 13.71 0.26
N LEU A 248 1.88 14.02 -0.85
CA LEU A 248 2.64 15.27 -0.99
C LEU A 248 1.79 16.45 -1.43
N ILE A 249 0.66 16.23 -2.08
CA ILE A 249 -0.24 17.31 -2.56
C ILE A 249 -0.74 18.16 -1.40
N HIS A 250 -0.87 17.57 -0.20
CA HIS A 250 -1.39 18.24 0.99
C HIS A 250 -0.31 18.88 1.88
N ILE A 251 0.95 18.82 1.47
CA ILE A 251 2.06 19.45 2.18
C ILE A 251 2.49 20.73 1.47
#